data_25f934cf7eff2e822a41608179618038
#
_entry.id   25f934cf7eff2e822a41608179618038
#
_cell.length_a   1.000
_cell.length_b   1.000
_cell.length_c   1.000
_cell.angle_alpha   90.00
_cell.angle_beta   90.00
_cell.angle_gamma   90.00
#
_symmetry.space_group_name_H-M   'P 1'
#
loop_
_entity.id
_entity.type
_entity.pdbx_description
1 polymer ?
#
loop_
_entity_poly.entity_id
_entity_poly.type
_entity_poly.pdbx_seq_one_letter_code
_entity_poly.pdbx_strand_id
1 'polypeptide(L)'
;MSDPIKTRTQGHVLEVTIDRPKANAIDLATSRIMGDVFQSFRDDPNLRVAILTAASEKFFCPGWDLKAASDGDAVDGDYGVGGFGGLQELRDMNKPVICAVNGICCGGGLEIALSCDIILAADHATFALPEIRSGTVADAASIKLPKRIPYHIAMEMLLTGRWLDAEEAHRWGMVNHVHPADDLMSKAWEMADLLASGPPLVYAAIKEVVRDAEDAKFQDALNRITGRQLRTVDVLYGSEDMMEGFNAFAEKRDPVWTGR
;
A
#
# COMPACT_ATOMS: atom_id res chain seq x y z
N MET A 1 2.03 25.27 11.44
CA MET A 1 2.38 23.87 11.65
C MET A 1 2.94 23.37 10.33
N SER A 2 3.99 22.55 10.31
CA SER A 2 4.49 21.91 9.08
C SER A 2 3.41 20.97 8.54
N ASP A 3 3.36 20.80 7.21
CA ASP A 3 2.48 19.83 6.57
C ASP A 3 2.83 18.42 7.10
N PRO A 4 1.85 17.65 7.64
CA PRO A 4 2.09 16.32 8.20
C PRO A 4 2.42 15.27 7.14
N ILE A 5 2.21 15.56 5.87
CA ILE A 5 2.50 14.69 4.74
C ILE A 5 3.38 15.43 3.76
N LYS A 6 4.56 14.91 3.52
CA LYS A 6 5.48 15.45 2.51
C LYS A 6 5.48 14.59 1.27
N THR A 7 5.60 15.21 0.13
CA THR A 7 5.67 14.52 -1.15
C THR A 7 6.91 14.94 -1.94
N ARG A 8 7.51 13.97 -2.64
CA ARG A 8 8.60 14.19 -3.59
C ARG A 8 8.34 13.38 -4.84
N THR A 9 8.46 14.01 -6.00
CA THR A 9 8.38 13.29 -7.27
C THR A 9 9.75 13.22 -7.92
N GLN A 10 10.11 12.02 -8.41
CA GLN A 10 11.31 11.80 -9.22
C GLN A 10 10.96 10.85 -10.37
N GLY A 11 11.09 11.33 -11.60
CA GLY A 11 10.62 10.59 -12.78
C GLY A 11 9.13 10.25 -12.66
N HIS A 12 8.79 8.98 -12.72
CA HIS A 12 7.42 8.47 -12.60
C HIS A 12 7.05 7.98 -11.19
N VAL A 13 7.90 8.26 -10.19
CA VAL A 13 7.73 7.79 -8.82
C VAL A 13 7.33 8.95 -7.91
N LEU A 14 6.29 8.73 -7.10
CA LEU A 14 5.88 9.61 -6.01
C LEU A 14 6.35 9.01 -4.68
N GLU A 15 7.16 9.74 -3.93
CA GLU A 15 7.46 9.43 -2.53
C GLU A 15 6.50 10.21 -1.63
N VAL A 16 5.83 9.52 -0.72
CA VAL A 16 4.93 10.07 0.29
C VAL A 16 5.52 9.77 1.66
N THR A 17 5.85 10.80 2.43
CA THR A 17 6.46 10.69 3.74
C THR A 17 5.53 11.21 4.82
N ILE A 18 5.17 10.37 5.77
CA ILE A 18 4.45 10.79 6.98
C ILE A 18 5.45 11.51 7.89
N ASP A 19 5.19 12.79 8.18
CA ASP A 19 6.05 13.62 9.04
C ASP A 19 5.20 14.39 10.06
N ARG A 20 4.53 13.65 10.92
CA ARG A 20 3.65 14.19 11.96
C ARG A 20 4.23 13.94 13.35
N PRO A 21 4.71 15.02 14.03
CA PRO A 21 5.23 14.88 15.40
C PRO A 21 4.10 14.38 16.35
N LYS A 22 4.40 13.51 17.35
CA LYS A 22 5.73 13.03 17.78
C LYS A 22 6.02 11.63 17.23
N ALA A 23 5.01 10.89 16.77
CA ALA A 23 5.10 9.46 16.47
C ALA A 23 4.45 9.09 15.13
N ASN A 24 4.06 10.05 14.30
CA ASN A 24 3.32 9.80 13.06
C ASN A 24 1.93 9.15 13.28
N ALA A 25 1.31 9.40 14.45
CA ALA A 25 -0.07 9.00 14.67
C ALA A 25 -1.00 9.80 13.74
N ILE A 26 -2.06 9.19 13.25
CA ILE A 26 -2.93 9.75 12.20
C ILE A 26 -4.28 10.14 12.79
N ASP A 27 -4.68 11.39 12.58
CA ASP A 27 -6.01 11.93 12.87
C ASP A 27 -6.87 12.05 11.59
N LEU A 28 -8.11 12.51 11.73
CA LEU A 28 -9.02 12.73 10.60
C LEU A 28 -8.43 13.67 9.55
N ALA A 29 -7.82 14.77 9.97
CA ALA A 29 -7.25 15.76 9.06
C ALA A 29 -6.09 15.18 8.25
N THR A 30 -5.19 14.45 8.90
CA THR A 30 -4.05 13.78 8.25
C THR A 30 -4.53 12.70 7.28
N SER A 31 -5.55 11.91 7.64
CA SER A 31 -6.13 10.91 6.72
C SER A 31 -6.69 11.55 5.45
N ARG A 32 -7.39 12.68 5.56
CA ARG A 32 -7.91 13.41 4.40
C ARG A 32 -6.79 13.90 3.50
N ILE A 33 -5.74 14.50 4.07
CA ILE A 33 -4.57 14.94 3.30
C ILE A 33 -3.92 13.76 2.56
N MET A 34 -3.74 12.62 3.24
CA MET A 34 -3.22 11.40 2.60
C MET A 34 -4.14 10.92 1.47
N GLY A 35 -5.46 10.94 1.70
CA GLY A 35 -6.46 10.59 0.69
C GLY A 35 -6.35 11.45 -0.56
N ASP A 36 -6.23 12.76 -0.41
CA ASP A 36 -6.08 13.71 -1.52
C ASP A 36 -4.76 13.47 -2.28
N VAL A 37 -3.67 13.19 -1.57
CA VAL A 37 -2.36 12.86 -2.17
C VAL A 37 -2.45 11.58 -3.00
N PHE A 38 -3.00 10.52 -2.45
CA PHE A 38 -3.12 9.24 -3.18
C PHE A 38 -4.17 9.29 -4.29
N GLN A 39 -5.23 10.08 -4.15
CA GLN A 39 -6.17 10.35 -5.24
C GLN A 39 -5.47 11.07 -6.39
N SER A 40 -4.70 12.13 -6.08
CA SER A 40 -3.92 12.86 -7.09
C SER A 40 -2.89 11.95 -7.78
N PHE A 41 -2.21 11.08 -7.02
CA PHE A 41 -1.31 10.06 -7.57
C PHE A 41 -2.04 9.10 -8.51
N ARG A 42 -3.20 8.59 -8.09
CA ARG A 42 -4.01 7.69 -8.92
C ARG A 42 -4.36 8.33 -10.26
N ASP A 43 -4.74 9.60 -10.23
CA ASP A 43 -5.32 10.31 -11.38
C ASP A 43 -4.25 10.98 -12.29
N ASP A 44 -3.01 11.16 -11.81
CA ASP A 44 -1.91 11.73 -12.62
C ASP A 44 -1.32 10.70 -13.59
N PRO A 45 -1.50 10.84 -14.91
CA PRO A 45 -0.98 9.88 -15.90
C PRO A 45 0.56 9.83 -15.96
N ASN A 46 1.27 10.81 -15.42
CA ASN A 46 2.73 10.84 -15.40
C ASN A 46 3.33 10.03 -14.26
N LEU A 47 2.55 9.73 -13.21
CA LEU A 47 3.00 8.95 -12.08
C LEU A 47 2.60 7.48 -12.25
N ARG A 48 3.54 6.56 -11.98
CA ARG A 48 3.36 5.12 -12.18
C ARG A 48 3.44 4.30 -10.90
N VAL A 49 4.25 4.75 -9.93
CA VAL A 49 4.51 4.04 -8.66
C VAL A 49 4.54 5.03 -7.52
N ALA A 50 4.07 4.62 -6.34
CA ALA A 50 4.26 5.39 -5.11
C ALA A 50 5.09 4.60 -4.09
N ILE A 51 5.91 5.31 -3.31
CA ILE A 51 6.56 4.84 -2.10
C ILE A 51 5.92 5.55 -0.92
N LEU A 52 5.47 4.81 0.07
CA LEU A 52 5.00 5.35 1.35
C LEU A 52 6.03 5.02 2.43
N THR A 53 6.48 6.04 3.16
CA THR A 53 7.43 5.92 4.27
C THR A 53 7.13 6.96 5.36
N ALA A 54 8.00 7.08 6.37
CA ALA A 54 7.86 8.07 7.43
C ALA A 54 9.20 8.73 7.79
N ALA A 55 9.15 9.96 8.27
CA ALA A 55 10.34 10.77 8.58
C ALA A 55 11.03 10.38 9.90
N SER A 56 10.34 9.70 10.81
CA SER A 56 10.89 9.32 12.12
C SER A 56 11.67 8.02 12.02
N GLU A 57 12.88 7.97 12.58
CA GLU A 57 13.67 6.74 12.67
C GLU A 57 13.02 5.68 13.59
N LYS A 58 12.21 6.10 14.55
CA LYS A 58 11.59 5.21 15.53
C LYS A 58 10.21 4.71 15.11
N PHE A 59 9.42 5.56 14.49
CA PHE A 59 8.03 5.27 14.17
C PHE A 59 7.78 5.39 12.67
N PHE A 60 7.31 4.31 12.06
CA PHE A 60 6.59 4.43 10.81
C PHE A 60 5.21 5.05 11.09
N CYS A 61 4.33 4.36 11.77
CA CYS A 61 3.02 4.86 12.18
C CYS A 61 2.43 3.96 13.28
N PRO A 62 2.04 4.51 14.45
CA PRO A 62 1.39 3.75 15.52
C PRO A 62 -0.13 3.62 15.31
N GLY A 63 -0.69 4.14 14.22
CA GLY A 63 -2.10 4.14 13.92
C GLY A 63 -2.82 5.43 14.32
N TRP A 64 -4.06 5.27 14.78
CA TRP A 64 -4.95 6.38 15.12
C TRP A 64 -4.43 7.22 16.28
N ASP A 65 -4.60 8.55 16.16
CA ASP A 65 -4.21 9.48 17.23
C ASP A 65 -5.22 9.44 18.37
N LEU A 66 -4.95 8.61 19.38
CA LEU A 66 -5.82 8.45 20.55
C LEU A 66 -6.02 9.75 21.35
N LYS A 67 -5.11 10.73 21.20
CA LYS A 67 -5.29 12.03 21.80
C LYS A 67 -6.33 12.85 21.04
N ALA A 68 -6.25 12.88 19.70
CA ALA A 68 -7.27 13.50 18.87
C ALA A 68 -8.65 12.86 19.12
N ALA A 69 -8.69 11.54 19.29
CA ALA A 69 -9.88 10.82 19.70
C ALA A 69 -10.45 11.29 21.04
N SER A 70 -9.61 11.47 22.05
CA SER A 70 -10.06 12.00 23.35
C SER A 70 -10.50 13.45 23.28
N ASP A 71 -10.01 14.20 22.30
CA ASP A 71 -10.35 15.61 22.06
C ASP A 71 -11.59 15.76 21.13
N GLY A 72 -12.18 14.65 20.66
CA GLY A 72 -13.45 14.64 19.94
C GLY A 72 -13.47 14.07 18.53
N ASP A 73 -12.33 13.62 17.99
CA ASP A 73 -12.34 12.88 16.71
C ASP A 73 -13.07 11.54 16.90
N ALA A 74 -14.08 11.31 16.07
CA ALA A 74 -14.87 10.08 16.15
C ALA A 74 -14.17 8.93 15.40
N VAL A 75 -14.23 7.73 15.98
CA VAL A 75 -13.71 6.48 15.36
C VAL A 75 -14.34 6.21 13.99
N ASP A 76 -15.63 6.53 13.87
CA ASP A 76 -16.44 6.39 12.66
C ASP A 76 -16.58 7.73 11.89
N GLY A 77 -15.63 8.65 12.10
CA GLY A 77 -15.60 9.93 11.44
C GLY A 77 -15.31 9.84 9.94
N ASP A 78 -15.53 10.93 9.22
CA ASP A 78 -15.20 11.02 7.80
C ASP A 78 -13.68 11.20 7.60
N TYR A 79 -13.00 10.12 7.23
CA TYR A 79 -11.57 10.09 6.93
C TYR A 79 -11.23 10.56 5.51
N GLY A 80 -12.20 10.97 4.70
CA GLY A 80 -12.01 11.42 3.33
C GLY A 80 -12.03 10.28 2.31
N VAL A 81 -11.65 10.60 1.05
CA VAL A 81 -11.82 9.74 -0.13
C VAL A 81 -11.14 8.37 -0.03
N GLY A 82 -10.09 8.25 0.74
CA GLY A 82 -9.29 7.02 0.87
C GLY A 82 -9.49 6.28 2.19
N GLY A 83 -10.41 6.73 3.05
CA GLY A 83 -10.58 6.19 4.38
C GLY A 83 -9.39 6.49 5.29
N PHE A 84 -9.25 5.75 6.39
CA PHE A 84 -8.15 5.94 7.31
C PHE A 84 -6.79 5.77 6.60
N GLY A 85 -5.91 6.75 6.78
CA GLY A 85 -4.58 6.76 6.14
C GLY A 85 -4.60 6.90 4.62
N GLY A 86 -5.74 7.22 4.02
CA GLY A 86 -5.87 7.63 2.63
C GLY A 86 -5.77 6.54 1.57
N LEU A 87 -5.61 5.27 1.96
CA LEU A 87 -5.44 4.13 1.04
C LEU A 87 -6.44 2.99 1.26
N GLN A 88 -7.00 2.86 2.46
CA GLN A 88 -7.80 1.68 2.82
C GLN A 88 -9.06 1.53 1.96
N GLU A 89 -9.70 2.65 1.62
CA GLU A 89 -10.95 2.71 0.89
C GLU A 89 -10.83 3.37 -0.49
N LEU A 90 -9.61 3.77 -0.88
CA LEU A 90 -9.39 4.46 -2.15
C LEU A 90 -9.66 3.52 -3.33
N ARG A 91 -10.79 3.76 -4.00
CA ARG A 91 -11.21 2.94 -5.15
C ARG A 91 -10.27 3.15 -6.33
N ASP A 92 -10.16 2.11 -7.15
CA ASP A 92 -9.42 2.13 -8.42
C ASP A 92 -7.94 2.53 -8.30
N MET A 93 -7.34 2.30 -7.14
CA MET A 93 -5.90 2.41 -6.97
C MET A 93 -5.21 1.25 -7.69
N ASN A 94 -5.09 1.40 -9.01
CA ASN A 94 -4.52 0.38 -9.90
C ASN A 94 -3.02 0.57 -10.18
N LYS A 95 -2.40 1.58 -9.57
CA LYS A 95 -0.95 1.79 -9.61
C LYS A 95 -0.27 1.11 -8.41
N PRO A 96 0.93 0.54 -8.59
CA PRO A 96 1.69 -0.05 -7.49
C PRO A 96 2.02 0.96 -6.39
N VAL A 97 1.89 0.50 -5.12
CA VAL A 97 2.30 1.24 -3.94
C VAL A 97 3.23 0.37 -3.10
N ILE A 98 4.44 0.86 -2.85
CA ILE A 98 5.45 0.24 -2.00
C ILE A 98 5.39 0.90 -0.63
N CYS A 99 5.34 0.11 0.44
CA CYS A 99 5.47 0.60 1.81
C CYS A 99 6.88 0.30 2.31
N ALA A 100 7.64 1.35 2.65
CA ALA A 100 8.95 1.25 3.28
C ALA A 100 8.81 1.52 4.79
N VAL A 101 8.66 0.44 5.56
CA VAL A 101 8.42 0.50 7.01
C VAL A 101 9.73 0.67 7.76
N ASN A 102 10.01 1.89 8.17
CA ASN A 102 11.27 2.29 8.78
C ASN A 102 11.27 2.30 10.32
N GLY A 103 10.29 1.65 10.98
CA GLY A 103 10.22 1.60 12.43
C GLY A 103 8.93 0.93 12.94
N ILE A 104 8.46 1.38 14.10
CA ILE A 104 7.23 0.86 14.72
C ILE A 104 6.02 1.09 13.81
N CYS A 105 5.36 0.00 13.44
CA CYS A 105 4.18 -0.04 12.57
C CYS A 105 3.08 -0.84 13.26
N CYS A 106 2.10 -0.16 13.87
CA CYS A 106 1.07 -0.87 14.60
C CYS A 106 -0.32 -0.24 14.45
N GLY A 107 -1.34 -1.01 14.79
CA GLY A 107 -2.72 -0.55 14.66
C GLY A 107 -3.06 -0.12 13.25
N GLY A 108 -3.73 1.01 13.12
CA GLY A 108 -4.02 1.61 11.82
C GLY A 108 -2.78 1.85 10.94
N GLY A 109 -1.58 1.99 11.52
CA GLY A 109 -0.34 2.05 10.74
C GLY A 109 -0.02 0.75 10.00
N LEU A 110 -0.26 -0.40 10.64
CA LEU A 110 -0.16 -1.69 9.97
C LEU A 110 -1.27 -1.87 8.94
N GLU A 111 -2.46 -1.37 9.20
CA GLU A 111 -3.57 -1.41 8.23
C GLU A 111 -3.26 -0.63 6.95
N ILE A 112 -2.58 0.53 7.08
CA ILE A 112 -2.10 1.30 5.93
C ILE A 112 -1.04 0.51 5.17
N ALA A 113 -0.07 -0.09 5.86
CA ALA A 113 0.95 -0.93 5.23
C ALA A 113 0.32 -2.12 4.48
N LEU A 114 -0.68 -2.80 5.07
CA LEU A 114 -1.45 -3.87 4.42
C LEU A 114 -2.33 -3.39 3.25
N SER A 115 -2.49 -2.09 3.07
CA SER A 115 -3.17 -1.51 1.90
C SER A 115 -2.24 -1.25 0.73
N CYS A 116 -0.92 -1.34 0.94
CA CYS A 116 0.09 -1.30 -0.09
C CYS A 116 0.30 -2.68 -0.74
N ASP A 117 0.95 -2.71 -1.90
CA ASP A 117 1.16 -3.94 -2.68
C ASP A 117 2.42 -4.70 -2.27
N ILE A 118 3.47 -3.97 -1.90
CA ILE A 118 4.79 -4.50 -1.51
C ILE A 118 5.20 -3.82 -0.21
N ILE A 119 5.64 -4.61 0.78
CA ILE A 119 6.10 -4.11 2.06
C ILE A 119 7.58 -4.45 2.23
N LEU A 120 8.40 -3.42 2.31
CA LEU A 120 9.81 -3.52 2.70
C LEU A 120 9.94 -3.02 4.14
N ALA A 121 10.79 -3.63 4.94
CA ALA A 121 10.96 -3.26 6.33
C ALA A 121 12.43 -3.03 6.70
N ALA A 122 12.70 -2.07 7.57
CA ALA A 122 13.98 -2.00 8.27
C ALA A 122 14.11 -3.20 9.23
N ASP A 123 15.33 -3.65 9.46
CA ASP A 123 15.64 -4.80 10.32
C ASP A 123 15.15 -4.63 11.78
N HIS A 124 15.06 -3.40 12.26
CA HIS A 124 14.53 -3.07 13.59
C HIS A 124 13.04 -2.75 13.61
N ALA A 125 12.34 -2.81 12.46
CA ALA A 125 10.91 -2.55 12.41
C ALA A 125 10.10 -3.61 13.19
N THR A 126 9.00 -3.17 13.79
CA THR A 126 8.11 -4.05 14.55
C THR A 126 6.66 -3.81 14.18
N PHE A 127 5.86 -4.87 14.27
CA PHE A 127 4.48 -4.89 13.82
C PHE A 127 3.55 -5.43 14.89
N ALA A 128 2.37 -4.81 15.08
CA ALA A 128 1.34 -5.31 15.99
C ALA A 128 -0.04 -4.77 15.62
N LEU A 129 -1.08 -5.45 16.13
CA LEU A 129 -2.47 -4.98 16.13
C LEU A 129 -2.96 -4.91 17.59
N PRO A 130 -2.62 -3.83 18.33
CA PRO A 130 -2.88 -3.72 19.75
C PRO A 130 -4.29 -3.24 20.10
N GLU A 131 -5.22 -3.18 19.14
CA GLU A 131 -6.59 -2.68 19.29
C GLU A 131 -7.36 -3.38 20.41
N ILE A 132 -7.08 -4.67 20.65
CA ILE A 132 -7.64 -5.44 21.76
C ILE A 132 -7.37 -4.77 23.12
N ARG A 133 -6.30 -4.00 23.24
CA ARG A 133 -5.92 -3.30 24.48
C ARG A 133 -6.64 -1.96 24.64
N SER A 134 -7.12 -1.38 23.55
CA SER A 134 -7.91 -0.14 23.55
C SER A 134 -9.41 -0.38 23.47
N GLY A 135 -9.86 -1.65 23.35
CA GLY A 135 -11.27 -2.00 23.23
C GLY A 135 -11.88 -1.65 21.88
N THR A 136 -11.03 -1.57 20.84
CA THR A 136 -11.43 -1.30 19.46
C THR A 136 -11.14 -2.52 18.56
N VAL A 137 -11.57 -2.47 17.32
CA VAL A 137 -11.29 -3.48 16.29
C VAL A 137 -10.30 -2.92 15.28
N ALA A 138 -9.36 -3.74 14.86
CA ALA A 138 -8.52 -3.43 13.70
C ALA A 138 -9.33 -3.71 12.42
N ASP A 139 -10.08 -2.73 11.93
CA ASP A 139 -11.12 -2.91 10.92
C ASP A 139 -10.59 -3.54 9.63
N ALA A 140 -9.70 -2.86 8.94
CA ALA A 140 -9.13 -3.34 7.70
C ALA A 140 -8.19 -4.55 7.91
N ALA A 141 -7.43 -4.59 9.02
CA ALA A 141 -6.53 -5.69 9.30
C ALA A 141 -7.28 -6.98 9.62
N SER A 142 -8.43 -6.92 10.29
CA SER A 142 -9.26 -8.11 10.54
C SER A 142 -9.76 -8.78 9.26
N ILE A 143 -9.89 -8.00 8.17
CA ILE A 143 -10.25 -8.51 6.85
C ILE A 143 -9.01 -8.96 6.06
N LYS A 144 -7.96 -8.13 6.04
CA LYS A 144 -6.79 -8.32 5.17
C LYS A 144 -5.80 -9.35 5.71
N LEU A 145 -5.48 -9.28 7.01
CA LEU A 145 -4.38 -10.06 7.57
C LEU A 145 -4.60 -11.58 7.44
N PRO A 146 -5.80 -12.15 7.75
CA PRO A 146 -6.06 -13.58 7.57
C PRO A 146 -5.99 -14.07 6.11
N LYS A 147 -6.04 -13.16 5.15
CA LYS A 147 -5.89 -13.45 3.71
C LYS A 147 -4.42 -13.34 3.24
N ARG A 148 -3.54 -12.75 4.04
CA ARG A 148 -2.14 -12.44 3.67
C ARG A 148 -1.12 -13.37 4.32
N ILE A 149 -1.40 -13.82 5.56
CA ILE A 149 -0.52 -14.70 6.33
C ILE A 149 -1.31 -15.91 6.87
N PRO A 150 -0.65 -16.97 7.38
CA PRO A 150 -1.35 -18.13 7.94
C PRO A 150 -2.39 -17.72 8.98
N TYR A 151 -3.61 -18.27 8.84
CA TYR A 151 -4.79 -17.89 9.63
C TYR A 151 -4.53 -17.84 11.14
N HIS A 152 -3.87 -18.88 11.68
CA HIS A 152 -3.63 -18.94 13.13
C HIS A 152 -2.65 -17.88 13.62
N ILE A 153 -1.68 -17.48 12.80
CA ILE A 153 -0.77 -16.38 13.12
C ILE A 153 -1.51 -15.04 13.09
N ALA A 154 -2.35 -14.83 12.07
CA ALA A 154 -3.20 -13.64 11.99
C ALA A 154 -4.12 -13.52 13.19
N MET A 155 -4.81 -14.62 13.58
CA MET A 155 -5.70 -14.63 14.74
C MET A 155 -4.96 -14.42 16.06
N GLU A 156 -3.76 -14.98 16.20
CA GLU A 156 -2.93 -14.73 17.38
C GLU A 156 -2.58 -13.25 17.51
N MET A 157 -2.14 -12.60 16.42
CA MET A 157 -1.86 -11.16 16.42
C MET A 157 -3.10 -10.33 16.80
N LEU A 158 -4.24 -10.60 16.16
CA LEU A 158 -5.50 -9.87 16.35
C LEU A 158 -6.06 -10.04 17.78
N LEU A 159 -6.02 -11.28 18.32
CA LEU A 159 -6.65 -11.59 19.60
C LEU A 159 -5.74 -11.30 20.82
N THR A 160 -4.42 -11.26 20.63
CA THR A 160 -3.48 -11.03 21.73
C THR A 160 -2.80 -9.66 21.68
N GLY A 161 -2.80 -9.00 20.51
CA GLY A 161 -2.04 -7.77 20.28
C GLY A 161 -0.54 -7.97 20.43
N ARG A 162 -0.02 -9.21 20.16
CA ARG A 162 1.41 -9.48 20.23
C ARG A 162 2.18 -8.76 19.11
N TRP A 163 3.45 -8.53 19.36
CA TRP A 163 4.36 -7.94 18.41
C TRP A 163 5.11 -9.00 17.60
N LEU A 164 5.37 -8.68 16.33
CA LEU A 164 6.33 -9.37 15.47
C LEU A 164 7.51 -8.43 15.23
N ASP A 165 8.71 -8.97 15.20
CA ASP A 165 9.86 -8.30 14.59
C ASP A 165 9.82 -8.44 13.06
N ALA A 166 10.72 -7.74 12.36
CA ALA A 166 10.77 -7.72 10.91
C ALA A 166 11.03 -9.10 10.30
N GLU A 167 11.89 -9.90 10.92
CA GLU A 167 12.24 -11.25 10.46
C GLU A 167 11.07 -12.22 10.64
N GLU A 168 10.31 -12.12 11.73
CA GLU A 168 9.11 -12.94 11.90
C GLU A 168 8.03 -12.53 10.90
N ALA A 169 7.83 -11.24 10.68
CA ALA A 169 6.88 -10.71 9.70
C ALA A 169 7.23 -11.17 8.26
N HIS A 170 8.52 -11.18 7.92
CA HIS A 170 9.02 -11.72 6.66
C HIS A 170 8.82 -13.22 6.54
N ARG A 171 9.13 -13.98 7.59
CA ARG A 171 8.92 -15.44 7.63
C ARG A 171 7.47 -15.85 7.35
N TRP A 172 6.51 -15.08 7.82
CA TRP A 172 5.08 -15.33 7.60
C TRP A 172 4.55 -14.76 6.28
N GLY A 173 5.39 -14.04 5.51
CA GLY A 173 5.02 -13.47 4.22
C GLY A 173 4.24 -12.15 4.30
N MET A 174 4.20 -11.50 5.46
CA MET A 174 3.62 -10.17 5.62
C MET A 174 4.55 -9.08 5.05
N VAL A 175 5.85 -9.26 5.21
CA VAL A 175 6.91 -8.38 4.68
C VAL A 175 7.62 -9.10 3.54
N ASN A 176 7.83 -8.42 2.41
CA ASN A 176 8.51 -8.97 1.24
C ASN A 176 10.01 -9.12 1.46
N HIS A 177 10.66 -8.08 1.99
CA HIS A 177 12.11 -8.07 2.24
C HIS A 177 12.43 -7.25 3.48
N VAL A 178 13.45 -7.69 4.22
CA VAL A 178 14.04 -6.98 5.35
C VAL A 178 15.42 -6.45 4.95
N HIS A 179 15.69 -5.20 5.26
CA HIS A 179 16.94 -4.52 4.92
C HIS A 179 17.52 -3.81 6.15
N PRO A 180 18.85 -3.60 6.22
CA PRO A 180 19.41 -2.66 7.16
C PRO A 180 18.72 -1.29 7.05
N ALA A 181 18.54 -0.61 8.17
CA ALA A 181 17.81 0.67 8.20
C ALA A 181 18.33 1.69 7.17
N ASP A 182 19.67 1.79 7.07
CA ASP A 182 20.33 2.73 6.15
C ASP A 182 20.10 2.39 4.66
N ASP A 183 19.77 1.13 4.34
CA ASP A 183 19.55 0.66 2.97
C ASP A 183 18.08 0.67 2.57
N LEU A 184 17.13 0.74 3.53
CA LEU A 184 15.71 0.58 3.26
C LEU A 184 15.21 1.49 2.13
N MET A 185 15.50 2.78 2.20
CA MET A 185 15.00 3.72 1.20
C MET A 185 15.67 3.54 -0.16
N SER A 186 16.96 3.19 -0.20
CA SER A 186 17.64 2.88 -1.48
C SER A 186 17.01 1.67 -2.14
N LYS A 187 16.64 0.64 -1.36
CA LYS A 187 15.94 -0.57 -1.85
C LYS A 187 14.50 -0.30 -2.26
N ALA A 188 13.81 0.60 -1.57
CA ALA A 188 12.47 1.04 -1.98
C ALA A 188 12.51 1.78 -3.32
N TRP A 189 13.49 2.65 -3.53
CA TRP A 189 13.69 3.34 -4.81
C TRP A 189 14.11 2.38 -5.92
N GLU A 190 15.00 1.42 -5.67
CA GLU A 190 15.38 0.38 -6.64
C GLU A 190 14.15 -0.42 -7.12
N MET A 191 13.27 -0.81 -6.20
CA MET A 191 12.02 -1.49 -6.52
C MET A 191 11.05 -0.58 -7.27
N ALA A 192 10.95 0.69 -6.88
CA ALA A 192 10.08 1.66 -7.53
C ALA A 192 10.53 1.97 -8.97
N ASP A 193 11.82 2.11 -9.22
CA ASP A 193 12.37 2.33 -10.55
C ASP A 193 12.14 1.11 -11.46
N LEU A 194 12.30 -0.11 -10.92
CA LEU A 194 11.95 -1.35 -11.63
C LEU A 194 10.48 -1.34 -12.07
N LEU A 195 9.55 -1.03 -11.16
CA LEU A 195 8.13 -0.99 -11.47
C LEU A 195 7.77 0.19 -12.38
N ALA A 196 8.39 1.34 -12.20
CA ALA A 196 8.14 2.52 -13.03
C ALA A 196 8.60 2.36 -14.49
N SER A 197 9.63 1.52 -14.73
CA SER A 197 10.09 1.15 -16.08
C SER A 197 9.23 0.06 -16.74
N GLY A 198 8.40 -0.62 -15.97
CA GLY A 198 7.55 -1.72 -16.45
C GLY A 198 6.23 -1.27 -17.08
N PRO A 199 5.40 -2.23 -17.52
CA PRO A 199 4.16 -1.99 -18.27
C PRO A 199 3.02 -1.50 -17.36
N PRO A 200 2.66 -0.20 -17.34
CA PRO A 200 1.69 0.34 -16.39
C PRO A 200 0.29 -0.22 -16.56
N LEU A 201 -0.14 -0.50 -17.80
CA LEU A 201 -1.45 -1.08 -18.08
C LEU A 201 -1.57 -2.54 -17.59
N VAL A 202 -0.48 -3.30 -17.64
CA VAL A 202 -0.43 -4.67 -17.09
C VAL A 202 -0.57 -4.63 -15.57
N TYR A 203 0.13 -3.73 -14.89
CA TYR A 203 -0.02 -3.57 -13.43
C TYR A 203 -1.44 -3.18 -13.04
N ALA A 204 -2.06 -2.27 -13.79
CA ALA A 204 -3.44 -1.88 -13.56
C ALA A 204 -4.40 -3.06 -13.71
N ALA A 205 -4.22 -3.87 -14.76
CA ALA A 205 -5.02 -5.07 -15.00
C ALA A 205 -4.82 -6.11 -13.89
N ILE A 206 -3.58 -6.39 -13.48
CA ILE A 206 -3.27 -7.32 -12.38
C ILE A 206 -3.98 -6.88 -11.09
N LYS A 207 -3.88 -5.60 -10.71
CA LYS A 207 -4.49 -5.10 -9.48
C LYS A 207 -6.01 -5.14 -9.50
N GLU A 208 -6.65 -4.82 -10.62
CA GLU A 208 -8.10 -4.96 -10.76
C GLU A 208 -8.53 -6.42 -10.69
N VAL A 209 -7.84 -7.33 -11.40
CA VAL A 209 -8.11 -8.78 -11.39
C VAL A 209 -8.00 -9.37 -9.99
N VAL A 210 -6.91 -9.07 -9.26
CA VAL A 210 -6.69 -9.58 -7.92
C VAL A 210 -7.79 -9.10 -6.96
N ARG A 211 -8.16 -7.82 -7.04
CA ARG A 211 -9.22 -7.24 -6.22
C ARG A 211 -10.59 -7.82 -6.54
N ASP A 212 -10.93 -7.95 -7.83
CA ASP A 212 -12.19 -8.55 -8.30
C ASP A 212 -12.32 -10.02 -7.89
N ALA A 213 -11.21 -10.75 -7.93
CA ALA A 213 -11.16 -12.18 -7.61
C ALA A 213 -11.20 -12.48 -6.10
N GLU A 214 -10.98 -11.49 -5.23
CA GLU A 214 -10.77 -11.70 -3.79
C GLU A 214 -11.94 -12.44 -3.11
N ASP A 215 -13.18 -12.16 -3.53
CA ASP A 215 -14.39 -12.77 -2.99
C ASP A 215 -15.18 -13.58 -4.04
N ALA A 216 -14.59 -13.82 -5.22
CA ALA A 216 -15.23 -14.52 -6.32
C ALA A 216 -14.82 -15.99 -6.41
N LYS A 217 -15.70 -16.83 -7.01
CA LYS A 217 -15.28 -18.16 -7.42
C LYS A 217 -14.33 -18.06 -8.61
N PHE A 218 -13.32 -18.93 -8.67
CA PHE A 218 -12.28 -18.91 -9.70
C PHE A 218 -12.86 -18.83 -11.12
N GLN A 219 -13.84 -19.68 -11.47
CA GLN A 219 -14.40 -19.70 -12.82
C GLN A 219 -15.15 -18.41 -13.17
N ASP A 220 -15.84 -17.81 -12.20
CA ASP A 220 -16.57 -16.55 -12.40
C ASP A 220 -15.59 -15.39 -12.61
N ALA A 221 -14.51 -15.31 -11.82
CA ALA A 221 -13.45 -14.33 -12.01
C ALA A 221 -12.77 -14.53 -13.39
N LEU A 222 -12.41 -15.76 -13.76
CA LEU A 222 -11.79 -16.05 -15.05
C LEU A 222 -12.69 -15.66 -16.23
N ASN A 223 -13.99 -15.92 -16.14
CA ASN A 223 -14.97 -15.53 -17.17
C ASN A 223 -15.04 -14.01 -17.35
N ARG A 224 -14.93 -13.23 -16.27
CA ARG A 224 -14.88 -11.76 -16.37
C ARG A 224 -13.61 -11.26 -17.05
N ILE A 225 -12.47 -11.91 -16.81
CA ILE A 225 -11.20 -11.59 -17.49
C ILE A 225 -11.32 -11.92 -18.98
N THR A 226 -11.68 -13.17 -19.33
CA THR A 226 -11.75 -13.63 -20.71
C THR A 226 -12.85 -12.92 -21.51
N GLY A 227 -13.96 -12.55 -20.86
CA GLY A 227 -15.03 -11.74 -21.42
C GLY A 227 -14.77 -10.24 -21.46
N ARG A 228 -13.56 -9.79 -21.07
CA ARG A 228 -13.14 -8.37 -21.01
C ARG A 228 -14.12 -7.47 -20.25
N GLN A 229 -14.71 -8.00 -19.17
CA GLN A 229 -15.66 -7.25 -18.33
C GLN A 229 -14.96 -6.34 -17.31
N LEU A 230 -13.65 -6.56 -17.07
CA LEU A 230 -12.82 -5.71 -16.24
C LEU A 230 -12.25 -4.58 -17.09
N ARG A 231 -12.43 -3.34 -16.64
CA ARG A 231 -12.09 -2.15 -17.42
C ARG A 231 -10.61 -2.09 -17.80
N THR A 232 -9.71 -2.36 -16.84
CA THR A 232 -8.27 -2.29 -17.10
C THR A 232 -7.79 -3.41 -18.00
N VAL A 233 -8.42 -4.59 -17.93
CA VAL A 233 -8.14 -5.72 -18.83
C VAL A 233 -8.56 -5.38 -20.27
N ASP A 234 -9.74 -4.77 -20.45
CA ASP A 234 -10.21 -4.35 -21.76
C ASP A 234 -9.32 -3.28 -22.37
N VAL A 235 -8.94 -2.27 -21.59
CA VAL A 235 -7.99 -1.22 -22.00
C VAL A 235 -6.63 -1.82 -22.38
N LEU A 236 -6.08 -2.73 -21.56
CA LEU A 236 -4.80 -3.39 -21.85
C LEU A 236 -4.82 -4.11 -23.19
N TYR A 237 -5.84 -4.95 -23.42
CA TYR A 237 -5.90 -5.75 -24.67
C TYR A 237 -6.28 -4.93 -25.93
N GLY A 238 -6.66 -3.67 -25.78
CA GLY A 238 -6.85 -2.72 -26.85
C GLY A 238 -5.71 -1.72 -27.04
N SER A 239 -4.64 -1.81 -26.24
CA SER A 239 -3.59 -0.81 -26.14
C SER A 239 -2.46 -0.97 -27.15
N GLU A 240 -1.73 0.13 -27.39
CA GLU A 240 -0.47 0.13 -28.14
C GLU A 240 0.62 -0.64 -27.38
N ASP A 241 0.63 -0.55 -26.06
CA ASP A 241 1.60 -1.24 -25.18
C ASP A 241 1.52 -2.77 -25.31
N MET A 242 0.34 -3.34 -25.53
CA MET A 242 0.23 -4.79 -25.80
C MET A 242 0.96 -5.18 -27.08
N MET A 243 0.80 -4.41 -28.14
CA MET A 243 1.49 -4.66 -29.42
C MET A 243 2.99 -4.37 -29.32
N GLU A 244 3.39 -3.36 -28.55
CA GLU A 244 4.80 -3.08 -28.28
C GLU A 244 5.49 -4.28 -27.59
N GLY A 245 4.84 -4.91 -26.63
CA GLY A 245 5.36 -6.11 -25.97
C GLY A 245 5.66 -7.24 -26.96
N PHE A 246 4.76 -7.51 -27.92
CA PHE A 246 4.97 -8.52 -28.96
C PHE A 246 6.08 -8.13 -29.94
N ASN A 247 6.12 -6.88 -30.38
CA ASN A 247 7.12 -6.38 -31.31
C ASN A 247 8.51 -6.40 -30.68
N ALA A 248 8.67 -5.89 -29.47
CA ALA A 248 9.93 -5.88 -28.75
C ALA A 248 10.47 -7.29 -28.55
N PHE A 249 9.62 -8.27 -28.20
CA PHE A 249 10.00 -9.66 -28.07
C PHE A 249 10.49 -10.25 -29.40
N ALA A 250 9.76 -10.01 -30.49
CA ALA A 250 10.12 -10.50 -31.83
C ALA A 250 11.45 -9.88 -32.34
N GLU A 251 11.66 -8.61 -32.05
CA GLU A 251 12.85 -7.84 -32.44
C GLU A 251 14.04 -8.02 -31.49
N LYS A 252 13.84 -8.72 -30.35
CA LYS A 252 14.87 -8.94 -29.31
C LYS A 252 15.45 -7.64 -28.75
N ARG A 253 14.58 -6.66 -28.50
CA ARG A 253 14.90 -5.40 -27.86
C ARG A 253 14.06 -5.20 -26.59
N ASP A 254 14.48 -4.25 -25.76
CA ASP A 254 13.67 -3.84 -24.63
C ASP A 254 12.40 -3.10 -25.09
N PRO A 255 11.25 -3.35 -24.46
CA PRO A 255 10.01 -2.66 -24.77
C PRO A 255 10.02 -1.22 -24.21
N VAL A 256 9.28 -0.34 -24.89
CA VAL A 256 9.07 1.05 -24.46
C VAL A 256 7.59 1.26 -24.11
N TRP A 257 7.29 1.27 -22.82
CA TRP A 257 5.93 1.36 -22.32
C TRP A 257 5.45 2.80 -22.25
N THR A 258 4.36 3.12 -22.94
CA THR A 258 3.76 4.46 -23.02
C THR A 258 2.52 4.62 -22.15
N GLY A 259 1.88 3.52 -21.75
CA GLY A 259 0.61 3.51 -21.03
C GLY A 259 -0.61 3.79 -21.93
N ARG A 260 -0.52 3.48 -23.23
CA ARG A 260 -1.55 3.76 -24.23
C ARG A 260 -1.94 2.54 -25.03
#